data_c6ce55a29fb7281be9958352e4ee17e3
#
_entry.id   c6ce55a29fb7281be9958352e4ee17e3
#
_cell.length_a   1.000
_cell.length_b   1.000
_cell.length_c   1.000
_cell.angle_alpha   90.00
_cell.angle_beta   90.00
_cell.angle_gamma   90.00
#
_symmetry.space_group_name_H-M   'P 1'
#
loop_
_entity.id
_entity.type
_entity.pdbx_description
1 polymer ?
#
loop_
_entity_poly.entity_id
_entity_poly.type
_entity_poly.pdbx_seq_one_letter_code
_entity_poly.pdbx_strand_id
1 'polypeptide(L)'
;YQTESVLTTKREDIADWFSVPSWKRTAPLPYESIDTASLWLIFMDECEVGAGLAKRLRNECDNSANQRVMDGLWNEVIRQVITVRVGERFVRLNESEYVLNPRKSGDYEALFDELRLKEKLPTRIVYAWTVTENIDSEKSDEHIRCLQDSPFMSSGYYSLLFLTQALVKQDMKEKFHIIVVSNNMQEVTGEETLCPEKATLMGPVKVIPQEYPNILCKSIDILLP
;
A
#
# COMPACT_ATOMS: atom_id res chain seq x y z
N TYR A 1 10.41 -12.20 20.68
CA TYR A 1 9.25 -13.07 20.60
C TYR A 1 9.72 -14.42 20.10
N GLN A 2 9.71 -15.43 20.96
CA GLN A 2 9.96 -16.81 20.60
C GLN A 2 8.75 -17.29 19.80
N THR A 3 8.96 -17.66 18.57
CA THR A 3 8.01 -18.41 17.75
C THR A 3 7.97 -19.83 18.31
N GLU A 4 7.06 -20.11 19.22
CA GLU A 4 6.66 -21.49 19.47
C GLU A 4 6.06 -22.04 18.18
N SER A 5 6.68 -23.08 17.64
CA SER A 5 6.11 -23.90 16.59
C SER A 5 4.85 -24.55 17.14
N VAL A 6 3.70 -23.90 16.89
CA VAL A 6 2.41 -24.51 17.14
C VAL A 6 2.30 -25.70 16.22
N LEU A 7 2.59 -26.89 16.76
CA LEU A 7 2.22 -28.15 16.12
C LEU A 7 0.72 -28.08 15.82
N THR A 8 0.38 -27.96 14.56
CA THR A 8 -1.00 -27.93 14.08
C THR A 8 -1.61 -29.33 14.25
N THR A 9 -2.00 -29.66 15.48
CA THR A 9 -2.87 -30.81 15.73
C THR A 9 -4.24 -30.46 15.18
N LYS A 10 -4.75 -31.34 14.31
CA LYS A 10 -6.10 -31.23 13.78
C LYS A 10 -7.08 -31.14 14.94
N ARG A 11 -7.88 -30.09 14.99
CA ARG A 11 -8.91 -29.94 16.02
C ARG A 11 -9.95 -31.01 15.85
N GLU A 12 -10.43 -31.59 16.95
CA GLU A 12 -11.37 -32.74 16.94
C GLU A 12 -12.78 -32.30 16.52
N ASP A 13 -13.21 -31.10 16.95
CA ASP A 13 -14.52 -30.56 16.58
C ASP A 13 -14.46 -29.84 15.23
N ILE A 14 -15.34 -30.26 14.31
CA ILE A 14 -15.47 -29.63 12.99
C ILE A 14 -15.89 -28.17 13.11
N ALA A 15 -16.66 -27.78 14.13
CA ALA A 15 -17.04 -26.38 14.34
C ALA A 15 -15.83 -25.47 14.59
N ASP A 16 -14.75 -26.01 15.15
CA ASP A 16 -13.50 -25.28 15.38
C ASP A 16 -12.64 -25.06 14.10
N TRP A 17 -13.05 -25.66 12.98
CA TRP A 17 -12.32 -25.52 11.71
C TRP A 17 -12.75 -24.27 10.95
N PHE A 18 -13.87 -23.70 11.33
CA PHE A 18 -14.44 -22.53 10.68
C PHE A 18 -14.31 -21.32 11.63
N SER A 19 -13.93 -20.20 11.05
CA SER A 19 -13.90 -18.91 11.74
C SER A 19 -14.60 -17.86 10.89
N VAL A 20 -15.39 -17.04 11.55
CA VAL A 20 -16.02 -15.88 10.94
C VAL A 20 -15.16 -14.66 11.27
N PRO A 21 -14.76 -13.85 10.26
CA PRO A 21 -14.06 -12.61 10.53
C PRO A 21 -14.96 -11.69 11.37
N SER A 22 -14.39 -11.04 12.35
CA SER A 22 -15.10 -10.07 13.18
C SER A 22 -14.26 -8.81 13.35
N TRP A 23 -14.94 -7.69 13.55
CA TRP A 23 -14.31 -6.38 13.69
C TRP A 23 -14.38 -5.92 15.14
N LYS A 24 -13.28 -5.36 15.63
CA LYS A 24 -13.20 -4.76 16.95
C LYS A 24 -12.93 -3.27 16.81
N ARG A 25 -13.85 -2.46 17.33
CA ARG A 25 -13.61 -1.03 17.41
C ARG A 25 -12.44 -0.75 18.38
N THR A 26 -11.45 -0.01 17.91
CA THR A 26 -10.32 0.44 18.71
C THR A 26 -10.33 1.96 18.83
N ALA A 27 -9.72 2.48 19.90
CA ALA A 27 -9.40 3.91 19.95
C ALA A 27 -8.41 4.27 18.85
N PRO A 28 -8.44 5.51 18.32
CA PRO A 28 -7.38 5.99 17.44
C PRO A 28 -6.02 5.77 18.10
N LEU A 29 -5.05 5.32 17.30
CA LEU A 29 -3.68 5.22 17.81
C LEU A 29 -3.20 6.62 18.22
N PRO A 30 -2.47 6.73 19.35
CA PRO A 30 -1.83 7.99 19.69
C PRO A 30 -0.96 8.45 18.54
N TYR A 31 -0.97 9.75 18.29
CA TYR A 31 -0.13 10.34 17.25
C TYR A 31 1.34 10.15 17.65
N GLU A 32 1.95 9.09 17.16
CA GLU A 32 3.39 8.95 17.20
C GLU A 32 3.96 9.84 16.12
N SER A 33 4.93 10.65 16.46
CA SER A 33 5.64 11.48 15.47
C SER A 33 6.17 10.57 14.38
N ILE A 34 5.66 10.74 13.16
CA ILE A 34 6.14 9.96 12.00
C ILE A 34 7.63 10.27 11.87
N ASP A 35 8.45 9.23 11.77
CA ASP A 35 9.88 9.35 11.54
C ASP A 35 10.14 10.32 10.38
N THR A 36 10.75 11.46 10.71
CA THR A 36 10.97 12.57 9.77
C THR A 36 11.97 12.23 8.67
N ALA A 37 12.80 11.20 8.87
CA ALA A 37 13.83 10.78 7.92
C ALA A 37 13.33 9.80 6.83
N SER A 38 12.06 9.39 6.87
CA SER A 38 11.53 8.39 5.95
C SER A 38 11.21 8.95 4.57
N LEU A 39 11.72 8.29 3.53
CA LEU A 39 11.30 8.51 2.14
C LEU A 39 10.00 7.74 1.87
N TRP A 40 9.00 8.43 1.32
CA TRP A 40 7.70 7.87 0.99
C TRP A 40 7.52 7.70 -0.50
N LEU A 41 7.03 6.54 -0.92
CA LEU A 41 6.59 6.25 -2.28
C LEU A 41 5.08 6.02 -2.27
N ILE A 42 4.33 6.80 -3.03
CA ILE A 42 2.86 6.73 -3.07
C ILE A 42 2.40 6.40 -4.47
N PHE A 43 1.75 5.26 -4.63
CA PHE A 43 1.02 4.89 -5.84
C PHE A 43 -0.35 5.55 -5.79
N MET A 44 -0.55 6.55 -6.66
CA MET A 44 -1.64 7.52 -6.62
C MET A 44 -2.92 6.95 -7.23
N ASP A 45 -3.98 6.92 -6.44
CA ASP A 45 -5.35 6.64 -6.90
C ASP A 45 -5.97 7.80 -7.68
N GLU A 46 -7.13 7.54 -8.30
CA GLU A 46 -7.92 8.55 -9.02
C GLU A 46 -8.94 9.28 -8.11
N CYS A 47 -9.15 8.77 -6.88
CA CYS A 47 -10.10 9.32 -5.89
C CYS A 47 -9.47 10.35 -4.93
N GLU A 48 -8.28 10.85 -5.25
CA GLU A 48 -7.55 11.90 -4.50
C GLU A 48 -7.06 11.51 -3.08
N VAL A 49 -7.21 10.26 -2.65
CA VAL A 49 -6.73 9.80 -1.33
C VAL A 49 -5.21 9.91 -1.25
N GLY A 50 -4.50 9.38 -2.25
CA GLY A 50 -3.05 9.48 -2.34
C GLY A 50 -2.56 10.92 -2.48
N ALA A 51 -3.30 11.76 -3.22
CA ALA A 51 -2.98 13.19 -3.38
C ALA A 51 -3.10 13.94 -2.06
N GLY A 52 -4.18 13.72 -1.33
CA GLY A 52 -4.40 14.28 0.01
C GLY A 52 -3.30 13.86 0.99
N LEU A 53 -2.93 12.58 0.98
CA LEU A 53 -1.85 12.06 1.81
C LEU A 53 -0.49 12.68 1.44
N ALA A 54 -0.15 12.74 0.15
CA ALA A 54 1.10 13.34 -0.32
C ALA A 54 1.20 14.81 0.08
N LYS A 55 0.11 15.58 -0.08
CA LYS A 55 0.04 16.98 0.34
C LYS A 55 0.24 17.14 1.85
N ARG A 56 -0.42 16.28 2.64
CA ARG A 56 -0.28 16.32 4.10
C ARG A 56 1.12 15.98 4.57
N LEU A 57 1.74 14.94 4.00
CA LEU A 57 3.11 14.57 4.31
C LEU A 57 4.12 15.68 3.97
N ARG A 58 3.94 16.38 2.84
CA ARG A 58 4.77 17.54 2.46
C ARG A 58 4.57 18.72 3.42
N ASN A 59 3.34 19.07 3.76
CA ASN A 59 3.03 20.20 4.65
C ASN A 59 3.53 19.97 6.09
N GLU A 60 3.47 18.75 6.60
CA GLU A 60 4.02 18.42 7.93
C GLU A 60 5.56 18.56 7.95
N CYS A 61 6.21 18.39 6.79
CA CYS A 61 7.64 18.65 6.66
C CYS A 61 7.98 20.15 6.80
N ASP A 62 7.23 20.99 6.10
CA ASP A 62 7.46 22.45 6.12
C ASP A 62 7.30 22.99 7.53
N ASN A 63 6.31 22.53 8.28
CA ASN A 63 6.08 22.95 9.67
C ASN A 63 7.20 22.46 10.61
N SER A 64 7.69 21.23 10.42
CA SER A 64 8.78 20.67 11.23
C SER A 64 10.13 21.34 10.92
N ALA A 65 10.37 21.69 9.65
CA ALA A 65 11.57 22.42 9.24
C ALA A 65 11.59 23.84 9.83
N ASN A 66 10.46 24.54 9.81
CA ASN A 66 10.33 25.88 10.40
C ASN A 66 10.56 25.87 11.91
N GLN A 67 10.12 24.85 12.63
CA GLN A 67 10.34 24.73 14.08
C GLN A 67 11.81 24.44 14.42
N ARG A 68 12.47 23.61 13.61
CA ARG A 68 13.91 23.28 13.81
C ARG A 68 14.85 24.42 13.44
N VAL A 69 14.47 25.26 12.47
CA VAL A 69 15.22 26.48 12.16
C VAL A 69 15.22 27.44 13.36
N MET A 70 14.12 27.51 14.12
CA MET A 70 14.05 28.30 15.37
C MET A 70 14.93 27.72 16.49
N ASP A 71 15.12 26.39 16.52
CA ASP A 71 15.93 25.70 17.53
C ASP A 71 17.44 25.66 17.19
N GLY A 72 17.88 26.25 16.06
CA GLY A 72 19.28 26.33 15.65
C GLY A 72 19.92 25.01 15.19
N LEU A 73 19.13 23.96 14.98
CA LEU A 73 19.58 22.65 14.51
C LEU A 73 19.46 22.57 12.98
N TRP A 74 20.55 22.82 12.28
CA TRP A 74 20.68 22.77 10.82
C TRP A 74 20.72 21.33 10.28
N ASN A 75 19.65 20.56 10.43
CA ASN A 75 19.48 19.33 9.68
C ASN A 75 18.13 19.39 8.97
N GLU A 76 18.17 19.78 7.68
CA GLU A 76 17.04 19.66 6.76
C GLU A 76 16.66 18.17 6.60
N VAL A 77 15.83 17.68 7.48
CA VAL A 77 15.17 16.39 7.26
C VAL A 77 13.93 16.65 6.42
N ILE A 78 14.16 16.81 5.12
CA ILE A 78 13.07 16.93 4.15
C ILE A 78 12.49 15.53 3.94
N ARG A 79 11.26 15.31 4.37
CA ARG A 79 10.50 14.13 3.94
C ARG A 79 10.34 14.20 2.45
N GLN A 80 10.99 13.31 1.73
CA GLN A 80 10.80 13.23 0.29
C GLN A 80 9.59 12.32 0.02
N VAL A 81 8.62 12.87 -0.70
CA VAL A 81 7.45 12.13 -1.17
C VAL A 81 7.57 11.96 -2.67
N ILE A 82 7.73 10.72 -3.09
CA ILE A 82 7.72 10.32 -4.50
C ILE A 82 6.33 9.80 -4.82
N THR A 83 5.80 10.18 -5.97
CA THR A 83 4.48 9.76 -6.43
C THR A 83 4.57 9.00 -7.75
N VAL A 84 3.72 7.98 -7.89
CA VAL A 84 3.65 7.14 -9.08
C VAL A 84 2.21 7.10 -9.57
N ARG A 85 2.00 7.40 -10.84
CA ARG A 85 0.69 7.34 -11.50
C ARG A 85 0.63 6.18 -12.49
N VAL A 86 -0.57 5.71 -12.77
CA VAL A 86 -0.83 4.74 -13.82
C VAL A 86 -0.61 5.37 -15.18
N GLY A 87 0.00 4.63 -16.11
CA GLY A 87 0.16 5.01 -17.51
C GLY A 87 0.53 3.82 -18.39
N GLU A 88 0.92 4.07 -19.62
CA GLU A 88 1.19 3.03 -20.61
C GLU A 88 2.61 2.47 -20.53
N ARG A 89 3.56 3.23 -19.99
CA ARG A 89 4.98 2.86 -19.87
C ARG A 89 5.65 3.64 -18.75
N PHE A 90 6.80 3.16 -18.33
CA PHE A 90 7.66 3.90 -17.40
C PHE A 90 8.10 5.23 -18.00
N VAL A 91 7.80 6.32 -17.29
CA VAL A 91 8.22 7.69 -17.60
C VAL A 91 8.51 8.42 -16.29
N ARG A 92 9.64 9.10 -16.25
CA ARG A 92 9.93 10.08 -15.22
C ARG A 92 9.40 11.44 -15.66
N LEU A 93 8.47 12.02 -14.92
CA LEU A 93 7.93 13.35 -15.18
C LEU A 93 8.83 14.45 -14.60
N ASN A 94 9.31 14.24 -13.36
CA ASN A 94 10.23 15.15 -12.68
C ASN A 94 11.03 14.40 -11.59
N GLU A 95 11.64 15.12 -10.64
CA GLU A 95 12.48 14.53 -9.57
C GLU A 95 11.72 13.62 -8.59
N SER A 96 10.42 13.80 -8.46
CA SER A 96 9.58 13.10 -7.48
C SER A 96 8.30 12.50 -8.06
N GLU A 97 8.11 12.56 -9.39
CA GLU A 97 6.90 12.07 -10.04
C GLU A 97 7.23 11.13 -11.20
N TYR A 98 6.60 9.96 -11.15
CA TYR A 98 6.78 8.88 -12.12
C TYR A 98 5.43 8.39 -12.64
N VAL A 99 5.48 7.75 -13.80
CA VAL A 99 4.37 7.03 -14.43
C VAL A 99 4.87 5.64 -14.78
N LEU A 100 4.05 4.62 -14.58
CA LEU A 100 4.37 3.26 -15.01
C LEU A 100 3.11 2.47 -15.41
N ASN A 101 3.33 1.38 -16.16
CA ASN A 101 2.26 0.48 -16.55
C ASN A 101 2.08 -0.61 -15.47
N PRO A 102 0.91 -0.69 -14.82
CA PRO A 102 0.66 -1.69 -13.78
C PRO A 102 0.78 -3.14 -14.26
N ARG A 103 0.72 -3.38 -15.58
CA ARG A 103 0.79 -4.71 -16.19
C ARG A 103 2.20 -5.13 -16.58
N LYS A 104 3.20 -4.25 -16.44
CA LYS A 104 4.58 -4.51 -16.85
C LYS A 104 5.53 -4.58 -15.66
N SER A 105 6.00 -5.77 -15.30
CA SER A 105 6.97 -5.95 -14.20
C SER A 105 8.25 -5.15 -14.40
N GLY A 106 8.73 -5.02 -15.65
CA GLY A 106 9.93 -4.25 -15.99
C GLY A 106 9.83 -2.76 -15.66
N ASP A 107 8.62 -2.18 -15.65
CA ASP A 107 8.44 -0.77 -15.30
C ASP A 107 8.70 -0.53 -13.80
N TYR A 108 8.36 -1.51 -12.94
CA TYR A 108 8.66 -1.46 -11.49
C TYR A 108 10.16 -1.62 -11.24
N GLU A 109 10.81 -2.52 -11.98
CA GLU A 109 12.26 -2.70 -11.91
C GLU A 109 12.96 -1.40 -12.30
N ALA A 110 12.57 -0.78 -13.41
CA ALA A 110 13.13 0.49 -13.88
C ALA A 110 12.94 1.62 -12.85
N LEU A 111 11.77 1.67 -12.19
CA LEU A 111 11.51 2.63 -11.11
C LEU A 111 12.50 2.45 -9.96
N PHE A 112 12.63 1.24 -9.42
CA PHE A 112 13.50 1.00 -8.27
C PHE A 112 14.98 1.12 -8.62
N ASP A 113 15.39 0.74 -9.82
CA ASP A 113 16.77 0.92 -10.30
C ASP A 113 17.12 2.41 -10.40
N GLU A 114 16.21 3.24 -10.90
CA GLU A 114 16.41 4.69 -10.96
C GLU A 114 16.45 5.30 -9.54
N LEU A 115 15.56 4.89 -8.64
CA LEU A 115 15.56 5.35 -7.26
C LEU A 115 16.84 4.93 -6.51
N ARG A 116 17.34 3.74 -6.76
CA ARG A 116 18.60 3.24 -6.21
C ARG A 116 19.80 4.06 -6.71
N LEU A 117 19.86 4.34 -8.01
CA LEU A 117 20.93 5.15 -8.58
C LEU A 117 20.98 6.57 -7.99
N LYS A 118 19.84 7.07 -7.52
CA LYS A 118 19.73 8.38 -6.86
C LYS A 118 19.88 8.33 -5.35
N GLU A 119 20.15 7.16 -4.79
CA GLU A 119 20.19 6.93 -3.34
C GLU A 119 18.87 7.34 -2.62
N LYS A 120 17.74 7.19 -3.35
CA LYS A 120 16.39 7.57 -2.91
C LYS A 120 15.45 6.36 -2.81
N LEU A 121 15.93 5.27 -2.20
CA LEU A 121 15.08 4.10 -1.99
C LEU A 121 14.08 4.35 -0.85
N PRO A 122 12.76 4.18 -1.11
CA PRO A 122 11.74 4.44 -0.10
C PRO A 122 11.68 3.30 0.91
N THR A 123 11.56 3.64 2.19
CA THR A 123 11.29 2.66 3.26
C THR A 123 9.80 2.51 3.55
N ARG A 124 8.99 3.47 3.08
CA ARG A 124 7.53 3.48 3.26
C ARG A 124 6.83 3.61 1.92
N ILE A 125 6.00 2.64 1.61
CA ILE A 125 5.28 2.54 0.34
C ILE A 125 3.79 2.54 0.65
N VAL A 126 3.04 3.48 0.08
CA VAL A 126 1.58 3.52 0.12
C VAL A 126 1.07 3.12 -1.25
N TYR A 127 0.34 2.03 -1.29
CA TYR A 127 -0.23 1.48 -2.50
C TYR A 127 -1.73 1.77 -2.55
N ALA A 128 -2.12 2.86 -3.22
CA ALA A 128 -3.51 3.32 -3.29
C ALA A 128 -4.20 3.07 -4.64
N TRP A 129 -3.55 2.42 -5.62
CA TRP A 129 -4.17 2.07 -6.91
C TRP A 129 -5.40 1.18 -6.79
N THR A 130 -5.64 0.64 -5.61
CA THR A 130 -6.80 -0.20 -5.28
C THR A 130 -7.99 0.57 -4.72
N VAL A 131 -7.84 1.88 -4.56
CA VAL A 131 -8.94 2.78 -4.26
C VAL A 131 -9.61 3.20 -5.56
N THR A 132 -10.89 2.88 -5.69
CA THR A 132 -11.70 3.15 -6.90
C THR A 132 -12.97 3.88 -6.51
N GLU A 133 -13.59 4.59 -7.45
CA GLU A 133 -14.90 5.17 -7.24
C GLU A 133 -15.92 4.11 -6.81
N ASN A 134 -16.91 4.53 -6.05
CA ASN A 134 -18.00 3.64 -5.65
C ASN A 134 -18.78 3.19 -6.90
N ILE A 135 -18.95 1.89 -7.05
CA ILE A 135 -19.71 1.30 -8.15
C ILE A 135 -21.19 1.47 -7.84
N ASP A 136 -21.94 2.09 -8.76
CA ASP A 136 -23.39 2.10 -8.68
C ASP A 136 -23.91 0.65 -8.71
N SER A 137 -24.73 0.29 -7.73
CA SER A 137 -25.25 -1.07 -7.52
C SER A 137 -26.02 -1.65 -8.72
N GLU A 138 -26.49 -0.80 -9.64
CA GLU A 138 -27.20 -1.25 -10.85
C GLU A 138 -26.30 -1.86 -11.92
N LYS A 139 -24.96 -1.70 -11.82
CA LYS A 139 -23.99 -2.23 -12.78
C LYS A 139 -23.24 -3.48 -12.29
N SER A 140 -23.58 -3.97 -11.11
CA SER A 140 -22.82 -5.05 -10.43
C SER A 140 -22.87 -6.40 -11.14
N ASP A 141 -23.93 -6.71 -11.87
CA ASP A 141 -24.11 -8.02 -12.52
C ASP A 141 -23.21 -8.25 -13.75
N GLU A 142 -22.71 -7.19 -14.37
CA GLU A 142 -21.83 -7.28 -15.53
C GLU A 142 -20.36 -7.41 -15.14
N HIS A 143 -19.99 -6.99 -13.92
CA HIS A 143 -18.60 -7.01 -13.40
C HIS A 143 -18.12 -8.39 -12.95
N ILE A 144 -19.02 -9.32 -12.64
CA ILE A 144 -18.66 -10.68 -12.15
C ILE A 144 -18.12 -11.59 -13.28
N ARG A 145 -18.23 -11.20 -14.54
CA ARG A 145 -18.06 -12.10 -15.68
C ARG A 145 -16.64 -12.55 -16.01
N CYS A 146 -15.59 -11.85 -15.62
CA CYS A 146 -14.21 -12.32 -15.82
C CYS A 146 -13.24 -11.69 -14.83
N LEU A 147 -13.01 -12.34 -13.70
CA LEU A 147 -11.98 -11.95 -12.74
C LEU A 147 -10.58 -11.82 -13.39
N GLN A 148 -10.29 -12.62 -14.41
CA GLN A 148 -8.98 -12.62 -15.07
C GLN A 148 -8.74 -11.39 -15.95
N ASP A 149 -9.80 -10.83 -16.54
CA ASP A 149 -9.73 -9.65 -17.42
C ASP A 149 -10.09 -8.34 -16.70
N SER A 150 -10.43 -8.42 -15.41
CA SER A 150 -10.73 -7.24 -14.61
C SER A 150 -9.51 -6.29 -14.61
N PRO A 151 -9.70 -4.99 -14.93
CA PRO A 151 -8.66 -3.98 -14.77
C PRO A 151 -8.07 -4.00 -13.37
N PHE A 152 -8.89 -4.35 -12.37
CA PHE A 152 -8.48 -4.46 -10.98
C PHE A 152 -7.41 -5.55 -10.76
N MET A 153 -7.51 -6.72 -11.41
CA MET A 153 -6.49 -7.76 -11.26
C MET A 153 -5.11 -7.27 -11.71
N SER A 154 -5.07 -6.48 -12.77
CA SER A 154 -3.80 -5.93 -13.28
C SER A 154 -3.26 -4.81 -12.40
N SER A 155 -4.09 -3.83 -12.02
CA SER A 155 -3.68 -2.68 -11.21
C SER A 155 -3.68 -2.96 -9.70
N GLY A 156 -4.33 -4.04 -9.26
CA GLY A 156 -4.38 -4.48 -7.87
C GLY A 156 -3.41 -5.63 -7.59
N TYR A 157 -3.86 -6.85 -7.81
CA TYR A 157 -3.16 -8.06 -7.39
C TYR A 157 -1.77 -8.23 -8.04
N TYR A 158 -1.71 -8.26 -9.39
CA TYR A 158 -0.43 -8.48 -10.09
C TYR A 158 0.52 -7.31 -9.93
N SER A 159 0.02 -6.10 -9.92
CA SER A 159 0.81 -4.90 -9.69
C SER A 159 1.48 -4.91 -8.31
N LEU A 160 0.78 -5.34 -7.26
CA LEU A 160 1.36 -5.49 -5.92
C LEU A 160 2.45 -6.59 -5.89
N LEU A 161 2.28 -7.67 -6.64
CA LEU A 161 3.32 -8.70 -6.80
C LEU A 161 4.54 -8.15 -7.52
N PHE A 162 4.37 -7.45 -8.64
CA PHE A 162 5.48 -6.86 -9.40
C PHE A 162 6.24 -5.82 -8.57
N LEU A 163 5.51 -4.97 -7.83
CA LEU A 163 6.09 -4.04 -6.87
C LEU A 163 7.00 -4.76 -5.86
N THR A 164 6.47 -5.81 -5.24
CA THR A 164 7.22 -6.57 -4.22
C THR A 164 8.43 -7.26 -4.82
N GLN A 165 8.29 -7.89 -5.98
CA GLN A 165 9.40 -8.56 -6.66
C GLN A 165 10.51 -7.58 -7.06
N ALA A 166 10.14 -6.40 -7.57
CA ALA A 166 11.11 -5.37 -7.93
C ALA A 166 11.82 -4.80 -6.69
N LEU A 167 11.09 -4.63 -5.59
CA LEU A 167 11.65 -4.17 -4.32
C LEU A 167 12.66 -5.17 -3.74
N VAL A 168 12.32 -6.46 -3.74
CA VAL A 168 13.18 -7.53 -3.23
C VAL A 168 14.49 -7.65 -4.02
N LYS A 169 14.45 -7.42 -5.34
CA LYS A 169 15.65 -7.42 -6.19
C LYS A 169 16.69 -6.35 -5.80
N GLN A 170 16.29 -5.34 -5.02
CA GLN A 170 17.21 -4.30 -4.58
C GLN A 170 18.15 -4.74 -3.44
N ASP A 171 18.02 -5.97 -2.94
CA ASP A 171 18.86 -6.59 -1.89
C ASP A 171 19.07 -5.69 -0.65
N MET A 172 17.99 -5.09 -0.18
CA MET A 172 18.04 -4.14 0.93
C MET A 172 17.92 -4.84 2.27
N LYS A 173 18.79 -4.44 3.20
CA LYS A 173 18.81 -4.95 4.60
C LYS A 173 17.83 -4.21 5.51
N GLU A 174 17.29 -3.10 5.06
CA GLU A 174 16.37 -2.26 5.83
C GLU A 174 14.97 -2.85 5.87
N LYS A 175 14.18 -2.40 6.85
CA LYS A 175 12.77 -2.78 6.97
C LYS A 175 11.92 -1.87 6.10
N PHE A 176 11.04 -2.51 5.31
CA PHE A 176 10.07 -1.84 4.47
C PHE A 176 8.66 -1.96 5.03
N HIS A 177 7.89 -0.92 4.80
CA HIS A 177 6.48 -0.90 5.13
C HIS A 177 5.68 -0.67 3.86
N ILE A 178 4.90 -1.67 3.45
CA ILE A 178 3.92 -1.56 2.38
C ILE A 178 2.54 -1.42 3.02
N ILE A 179 1.86 -0.33 2.73
CA ILE A 179 0.51 -0.05 3.18
C ILE A 179 -0.39 -0.08 1.96
N VAL A 180 -1.20 -1.12 1.85
CA VAL A 180 -2.19 -1.27 0.78
C VAL A 180 -3.48 -0.60 1.23
N VAL A 181 -3.87 0.46 0.56
CA VAL A 181 -5.12 1.18 0.83
C VAL A 181 -6.16 0.76 -0.21
N SER A 182 -7.31 0.34 0.24
CA SER A 182 -8.45 -0.07 -0.59
C SER A 182 -9.75 0.51 -0.04
N ASN A 183 -10.82 0.37 -0.77
CA ASN A 183 -12.17 0.65 -0.31
C ASN A 183 -13.10 -0.49 -0.77
N ASN A 184 -14.23 -0.66 -0.09
CA ASN A 184 -15.26 -1.64 -0.44
C ASN A 184 -14.76 -3.10 -0.49
N MET A 185 -13.71 -3.42 0.27
CA MET A 185 -13.12 -4.76 0.33
C MET A 185 -13.68 -5.59 1.49
N GLN A 186 -14.06 -4.94 2.58
CA GLN A 186 -14.45 -5.58 3.83
C GLN A 186 -15.84 -5.16 4.27
N GLU A 187 -16.63 -6.13 4.73
CA GLU A 187 -17.89 -5.88 5.41
C GLU A 187 -17.61 -5.64 6.91
N VAL A 188 -17.91 -4.47 7.41
CA VAL A 188 -17.65 -4.04 8.79
C VAL A 188 -18.95 -3.76 9.53
N THR A 189 -19.88 -3.03 8.91
CA THR A 189 -21.17 -2.63 9.47
C THR A 189 -22.34 -3.41 8.87
N GLY A 190 -22.16 -4.03 7.71
CA GLY A 190 -23.18 -4.74 6.96
C GLY A 190 -23.93 -3.86 5.93
N GLU A 191 -23.51 -2.61 5.77
CA GLU A 191 -24.13 -1.66 4.82
C GLU A 191 -23.21 -1.37 3.61
N GLU A 192 -22.01 -1.96 3.59
CA GLU A 192 -21.03 -1.70 2.56
C GLU A 192 -21.39 -2.39 1.24
N THR A 193 -21.24 -1.66 0.13
CA THR A 193 -21.27 -2.26 -1.22
C THR A 193 -19.90 -2.88 -1.50
N LEU A 194 -19.82 -4.22 -1.45
CA LEU A 194 -18.55 -4.91 -1.59
C LEU A 194 -18.10 -5.02 -3.05
N CYS A 195 -16.80 -4.99 -3.25
CA CYS A 195 -16.11 -5.29 -4.50
C CYS A 195 -15.29 -6.58 -4.31
N PRO A 196 -15.87 -7.77 -4.62
CA PRO A 196 -15.28 -9.05 -4.25
C PRO A 196 -13.89 -9.31 -4.81
N GLU A 197 -13.57 -8.79 -5.98
CA GLU A 197 -12.26 -8.90 -6.61
C GLU A 197 -11.14 -8.27 -5.77
N LYS A 198 -11.44 -7.26 -4.97
CA LYS A 198 -10.48 -6.61 -4.07
C LYS A 198 -10.02 -7.54 -2.94
N ALA A 199 -10.82 -8.52 -2.57
CA ALA A 199 -10.45 -9.53 -1.57
C ALA A 199 -9.19 -10.33 -1.97
N THR A 200 -8.89 -10.42 -3.26
CA THR A 200 -7.66 -11.07 -3.77
C THR A 200 -6.38 -10.43 -3.22
N LEU A 201 -6.41 -9.15 -2.84
CA LEU A 201 -5.28 -8.44 -2.23
C LEU A 201 -4.85 -9.03 -0.89
N MET A 202 -5.79 -9.66 -0.16
CA MET A 202 -5.50 -10.26 1.14
C MET A 202 -4.49 -11.41 1.05
N GLY A 203 -4.39 -12.06 -0.12
CA GLY A 203 -3.38 -13.08 -0.39
C GLY A 203 -1.97 -12.50 -0.27
N PRO A 204 -1.53 -11.63 -1.18
CA PRO A 204 -0.20 -11.05 -1.12
C PRO A 204 0.05 -10.26 0.17
N VAL A 205 -0.91 -9.51 0.71
CA VAL A 205 -0.74 -8.77 1.98
C VAL A 205 -0.34 -9.70 3.12
N LYS A 206 -0.88 -10.92 3.19
CA LYS A 206 -0.55 -11.91 4.22
C LYS A 206 0.73 -12.70 3.91
N VAL A 207 0.99 -12.99 2.63
CA VAL A 207 2.11 -13.84 2.21
C VAL A 207 3.42 -13.07 2.16
N ILE A 208 3.42 -11.82 1.69
CA ILE A 208 4.64 -11.01 1.57
C ILE A 208 5.49 -10.99 2.86
N PRO A 209 4.92 -10.72 4.07
CA PRO A 209 5.73 -10.73 5.30
C PRO A 209 6.23 -12.11 5.71
N GLN A 210 5.63 -13.19 5.22
CA GLN A 210 6.06 -14.56 5.50
C GLN A 210 7.24 -14.94 4.61
N GLU A 211 7.20 -14.55 3.34
CA GLU A 211 8.27 -14.79 2.37
C GLU A 211 9.47 -13.84 2.58
N TYR A 212 9.18 -12.59 2.99
CA TYR A 212 10.16 -11.52 3.15
C TYR A 212 10.03 -10.87 4.54
N PRO A 213 10.70 -11.41 5.58
CA PRO A 213 10.55 -10.94 6.97
C PRO A 213 10.96 -9.48 7.21
N ASN A 214 11.71 -8.88 6.28
CA ASN A 214 12.06 -7.47 6.29
C ASN A 214 10.98 -6.55 5.70
N ILE A 215 9.90 -7.11 5.12
CA ILE A 215 8.79 -6.36 4.57
C ILE A 215 7.56 -6.51 5.46
N LEU A 216 7.14 -5.42 6.10
CA LEU A 216 5.86 -5.34 6.77
C LEU A 216 4.80 -4.91 5.77
N CYS A 217 3.79 -5.75 5.54
CA CYS A 217 2.68 -5.43 4.65
C CYS A 217 1.38 -5.35 5.45
N LYS A 218 0.62 -4.26 5.29
CA LYS A 218 -0.67 -4.03 5.95
C LYS A 218 -1.71 -3.58 4.95
N SER A 219 -2.96 -3.99 5.17
CA SER A 219 -4.13 -3.52 4.43
C SER A 219 -4.94 -2.55 5.29
N ILE A 220 -5.40 -1.48 4.67
CA ILE A 220 -6.33 -0.50 5.23
C ILE A 220 -7.48 -0.38 4.25
N ASP A 221 -8.69 -0.73 4.69
CA ASP A 221 -9.91 -0.49 3.94
C ASP A 221 -10.56 0.79 4.44
N ILE A 222 -10.90 1.70 3.52
CA ILE A 222 -11.42 3.03 3.83
C ILE A 222 -12.81 3.21 3.24
N LEU A 223 -13.59 4.08 3.87
CA LEU A 223 -14.83 4.58 3.30
C LEU A 223 -14.51 5.89 2.57
N LEU A 224 -14.88 5.97 1.31
CA LEU A 224 -14.83 7.23 0.55
C LEU A 224 -16.03 8.10 0.93
N PRO A 225 -15.83 9.42 1.07
CA PRO A 225 -16.91 10.35 1.41
C PRO A 225 -17.98 10.46 0.32
#